data_ebea17ab5be54c3cb0d61331101eec55
#
_entry.id   ebea17ab5be54c3cb0d61331101eec55
#
_cell.length_a   1.000
_cell.length_b   1.000
_cell.length_c   1.000
_cell.angle_alpha   90.00
_cell.angle_beta   90.00
_cell.angle_gamma   90.00
#
_symmetry.space_group_name_H-M   'P 1'
#
loop_
_entity.id
_entity.type
_entity.pdbx_description
1 polymer ?
#
loop_
_entity_poly.entity_id
_entity_poly.type
_entity_poly.pdbx_seq_one_letter_code
_entity_poly.pdbx_strand_id
1 'polypeptide(L)'
;AAMRERRSGETPRGIPINWYYTFNQLPDDSEQPCLVVAQEFLDVFPVHQFVYKDGLWLEKLVDIDHTAESPLHFRMVLSQAPTPASITLMGNAKGHQFREGDGVEVSPVALATCEEIAGKVCKSGGAALLVDYGANATSSDSLRGFKDHETTNILSLPGLVDTTADVDFDACGRVAARRGAKVVGAIPQ
;
A
#
# COMPACT_ATOMS: atom_id res chain seq x y z
N ALA A 1 -13.25 -11.90 15.70
CA ALA A 1 -14.72 -11.94 15.87
C ALA A 1 -15.18 -10.90 16.91
N ALA A 2 -14.49 -10.73 18.07
CA ALA A 2 -14.91 -9.81 19.15
C ALA A 2 -14.88 -8.31 18.78
N MET A 3 -14.08 -7.89 17.81
CA MET A 3 -14.03 -6.49 17.35
C MET A 3 -15.23 -6.06 16.49
N ARG A 4 -16.00 -7.00 15.95
CA ARG A 4 -17.15 -6.66 15.08
C ARG A 4 -18.36 -6.09 15.81
N GLU A 5 -18.48 -6.28 17.12
CA GLU A 5 -19.67 -5.89 17.90
C GLU A 5 -19.52 -4.61 18.72
N ARG A 6 -18.30 -4.20 19.09
CA ARG A 6 -18.07 -2.98 19.87
C ARG A 6 -17.61 -1.84 18.96
N ARG A 7 -18.44 -0.83 18.80
CA ARG A 7 -18.10 0.41 18.07
C ARG A 7 -17.57 1.53 18.96
N SER A 8 -17.71 1.39 20.29
CA SER A 8 -17.26 2.38 21.26
C SER A 8 -16.88 1.73 22.58
N GLY A 9 -16.04 2.41 23.35
CA GLY A 9 -15.58 2.02 24.67
C GLY A 9 -14.84 3.16 25.35
N GLU A 10 -14.25 2.87 26.49
CA GLU A 10 -13.43 3.82 27.24
C GLU A 10 -12.15 3.15 27.72
N THR A 11 -11.08 3.96 27.81
CA THR A 11 -9.85 3.54 28.49
C THR A 11 -10.08 3.47 30.01
N PRO A 12 -9.18 2.83 30.80
CA PRO A 12 -9.23 2.87 32.27
C PRO A 12 -9.19 4.28 32.87
N ARG A 13 -8.80 5.29 32.09
CA ARG A 13 -8.79 6.71 32.51
C ARG A 13 -10.00 7.51 32.01
N GLY A 14 -11.03 6.83 31.50
CA GLY A 14 -12.27 7.48 31.03
C GLY A 14 -12.13 8.18 29.67
N ILE A 15 -11.07 7.90 28.90
CA ILE A 15 -10.92 8.46 27.55
C ILE A 15 -11.79 7.64 26.60
N PRO A 16 -12.70 8.26 25.82
CA PRO A 16 -13.55 7.55 24.90
C PRO A 16 -12.73 6.94 23.76
N ILE A 17 -13.08 5.72 23.35
CA ILE A 17 -12.51 5.01 22.22
C ILE A 17 -13.64 4.69 21.26
N ASN A 18 -13.44 4.97 19.98
CA ASN A 18 -14.34 4.58 18.91
C ASN A 18 -13.59 3.79 17.85
N TRP A 19 -14.21 2.74 17.32
CA TRP A 19 -13.66 1.91 16.23
C TRP A 19 -14.44 2.16 14.95
N TYR A 20 -13.71 2.37 13.86
CA TYR A 20 -14.24 2.63 12.53
C TYR A 20 -13.68 1.61 11.55
N TYR A 21 -14.46 1.22 10.56
CA TYR A 21 -14.04 0.27 9.52
C TYR A 21 -13.33 0.94 8.36
N THR A 22 -13.62 2.20 8.13
CA THR A 22 -13.05 2.98 7.02
C THR A 22 -12.71 4.38 7.50
N PHE A 23 -11.73 4.99 6.85
CA PHE A 23 -11.29 6.34 7.18
C PHE A 23 -12.42 7.37 7.04
N ASN A 24 -13.31 7.19 6.05
CA ASN A 24 -14.45 8.08 5.80
C ASN A 24 -15.52 8.08 6.90
N GLN A 25 -15.48 7.12 7.83
CA GLN A 25 -16.37 7.07 8.98
C GLN A 25 -15.86 7.92 10.16
N LEU A 26 -14.61 8.40 10.10
CA LEU A 26 -14.06 9.27 11.12
C LEU A 26 -14.86 10.59 11.19
N PRO A 27 -15.18 11.10 12.38
CA PRO A 27 -15.85 12.38 12.51
C PRO A 27 -15.11 13.49 11.76
N ASP A 28 -15.86 14.33 11.09
CA ASP A 28 -15.30 15.51 10.40
C ASP A 28 -15.27 16.69 11.39
N ASP A 29 -14.52 16.53 12.48
CA ASP A 29 -14.31 17.57 13.47
C ASP A 29 -13.12 18.42 13.05
N SER A 30 -13.42 19.57 12.42
CA SER A 30 -12.41 20.53 11.98
C SER A 30 -11.95 21.48 13.09
N GLU A 31 -12.58 21.42 14.26
CA GLU A 31 -12.26 22.31 15.39
C GLU A 31 -11.16 21.74 16.30
N GLN A 32 -10.88 20.43 16.20
CA GLN A 32 -9.85 19.79 17.00
C GLN A 32 -8.70 19.26 16.13
N PRO A 33 -7.44 19.45 16.55
CA PRO A 33 -6.30 18.88 15.84
C PRO A 33 -6.38 17.36 15.77
N CYS A 34 -6.19 16.80 14.56
CA CYS A 34 -6.18 15.36 14.34
C CYS A 34 -4.74 14.85 14.35
N LEU A 35 -4.43 13.90 15.22
CA LEU A 35 -3.15 13.19 15.22
C LEU A 35 -3.37 11.77 14.69
N VAL A 36 -2.71 11.45 13.59
CA VAL A 36 -2.77 10.13 12.95
C VAL A 36 -1.46 9.41 13.19
N VAL A 37 -1.53 8.17 13.67
CA VAL A 37 -0.38 7.26 13.72
C VAL A 37 -0.76 6.02 12.94
N ALA A 38 -0.01 5.75 11.87
CA ALA A 38 -0.14 4.57 11.04
C ALA A 38 1.19 3.81 11.07
N GLN A 39 1.18 2.64 11.69
CA GLN A 39 2.36 1.78 11.84
C GLN A 39 2.09 0.45 11.16
N GLU A 40 2.97 0.04 10.24
CA GLU A 40 2.84 -1.19 9.45
C GLU A 40 1.42 -1.30 8.88
N PHE A 41 1.01 -0.25 8.18
CA PHE A 41 -0.37 -0.06 7.72
C PHE A 41 -0.47 0.11 6.21
N LEU A 42 0.55 0.73 5.59
CA LEU A 42 0.53 0.97 4.15
C LEU A 42 1.10 -0.22 3.37
N ASP A 43 2.00 -0.98 3.96
CA ASP A 43 2.68 -2.12 3.35
C ASP A 43 1.75 -3.31 3.05
N VAL A 44 0.60 -3.39 3.75
CA VAL A 44 -0.41 -4.46 3.55
C VAL A 44 -1.42 -4.16 2.43
N PHE A 45 -1.38 -2.96 1.84
CA PHE A 45 -2.28 -2.63 0.75
C PHE A 45 -1.87 -3.33 -0.56
N PRO A 46 -2.86 -3.66 -1.41
CA PRO A 46 -2.56 -4.31 -2.69
C PRO A 46 -1.65 -3.46 -3.56
N VAL A 47 -0.70 -4.10 -4.22
CA VAL A 47 0.22 -3.48 -5.17
C VAL A 47 0.02 -4.05 -6.57
N HIS A 48 0.24 -3.22 -7.58
CA HIS A 48 0.49 -3.64 -8.94
C HIS A 48 1.99 -3.71 -9.16
N GLN A 49 2.48 -4.81 -9.73
CA GLN A 49 3.88 -4.99 -10.09
C GLN A 49 4.01 -4.95 -11.62
N PHE A 50 4.85 -4.06 -12.12
CA PHE A 50 5.10 -3.91 -13.56
C PHE A 50 6.54 -4.20 -13.89
N VAL A 51 6.77 -4.76 -15.07
CA VAL A 51 8.10 -5.01 -15.64
C VAL A 51 8.15 -4.37 -17.03
N TYR A 52 9.20 -3.61 -17.31
CA TYR A 52 9.45 -3.03 -18.62
C TYR A 52 10.07 -4.10 -19.54
N LYS A 53 9.37 -4.42 -20.62
CA LYS A 53 9.79 -5.44 -21.56
C LYS A 53 9.35 -5.09 -22.98
N ASP A 54 10.26 -5.23 -23.94
CA ASP A 54 10.00 -4.96 -25.36
C ASP A 54 9.37 -3.57 -25.62
N GLY A 55 9.79 -2.56 -24.85
CA GLY A 55 9.25 -1.20 -24.97
C GLY A 55 7.91 -0.97 -24.30
N LEU A 56 7.39 -1.92 -23.55
CA LEU A 56 6.07 -1.91 -22.91
C LEU A 56 6.17 -2.19 -21.41
N TRP A 57 5.24 -1.63 -20.65
CA TRP A 57 5.02 -2.01 -19.26
C TRP A 57 4.02 -3.16 -19.19
N LEU A 58 4.49 -4.32 -18.80
CA LEU A 58 3.71 -5.55 -18.60
C LEU A 58 3.49 -5.77 -17.09
N GLU A 59 2.34 -6.31 -16.73
CA GLU A 59 1.96 -6.52 -15.35
C GLU A 59 2.23 -7.95 -14.90
N LYS A 60 2.78 -8.13 -13.68
CA LYS A 60 2.85 -9.44 -13.04
C LYS A 60 1.45 -9.80 -12.51
N LEU A 61 0.96 -10.96 -12.88
CA LEU A 61 -0.37 -11.46 -12.55
C LEU A 61 -0.26 -12.84 -11.90
N VAL A 62 -1.27 -13.20 -11.12
CA VAL A 62 -1.44 -14.57 -10.63
C VAL A 62 -2.27 -15.35 -11.63
N ASP A 63 -1.78 -16.51 -12.04
CA ASP A 63 -2.47 -17.45 -12.92
C ASP A 63 -2.58 -18.83 -12.26
N ILE A 64 -3.51 -19.64 -12.76
CA ILE A 64 -3.66 -21.02 -12.31
C ILE A 64 -2.53 -21.87 -12.92
N ASP A 65 -1.85 -22.60 -12.08
CA ASP A 65 -0.88 -23.61 -12.53
C ASP A 65 -1.60 -24.96 -12.72
N HIS A 66 -1.78 -25.33 -13.95
CA HIS A 66 -2.43 -26.60 -14.32
C HIS A 66 -1.48 -27.80 -14.31
N THR A 67 -0.21 -27.61 -13.94
CA THR A 67 0.70 -28.74 -13.85
C THR A 67 0.36 -29.58 -12.62
N ALA A 68 0.25 -30.90 -12.81
CA ALA A 68 -0.11 -31.81 -11.73
C ALA A 68 0.92 -31.85 -10.58
N GLU A 69 2.12 -31.32 -10.83
CA GLU A 69 3.24 -31.29 -9.91
C GLU A 69 3.33 -30.01 -9.09
N SER A 70 2.53 -28.99 -9.39
CA SER A 70 2.58 -27.72 -8.68
C SER A 70 1.87 -27.83 -7.31
N PRO A 71 2.61 -27.73 -6.19
CA PRO A 71 2.01 -27.81 -4.86
C PRO A 71 1.19 -26.57 -4.51
N LEU A 72 1.33 -25.48 -5.27
CA LEU A 72 0.71 -24.19 -4.97
C LEU A 72 -0.57 -23.94 -5.76
N HIS A 73 -0.79 -24.66 -6.85
CA HIS A 73 -1.91 -24.45 -7.81
C HIS A 73 -1.94 -23.05 -8.45
N PHE A 74 -1.04 -22.17 -8.10
CA PHE A 74 -0.90 -20.82 -8.63
C PHE A 74 0.54 -20.55 -9.05
N ARG A 75 0.69 -19.65 -10.02
CA ARG A 75 1.99 -19.16 -10.49
C ARG A 75 1.94 -17.66 -10.80
N MET A 76 3.07 -17.00 -10.69
CA MET A 76 3.22 -15.64 -11.20
C MET A 76 3.51 -15.70 -12.71
N VAL A 77 2.80 -14.88 -13.47
CA VAL A 77 3.00 -14.73 -14.92
C VAL A 77 3.11 -13.26 -15.28
N LEU A 78 3.77 -12.97 -16.37
CA LEU A 78 3.79 -11.63 -16.95
C LEU A 78 2.68 -11.55 -18.01
N SER A 79 1.92 -10.46 -18.00
CA SER A 79 0.87 -10.24 -19.00
C SER A 79 1.46 -10.22 -20.41
N GLN A 80 0.73 -10.72 -21.39
CA GLN A 80 1.20 -10.78 -22.81
C GLN A 80 1.13 -9.42 -23.51
N ALA A 81 0.34 -8.48 -22.94
CA ALA A 81 0.17 -7.13 -23.44
C ALA A 81 -0.08 -6.18 -22.26
N PRO A 82 0.04 -4.86 -22.45
CA PRO A 82 -0.31 -3.89 -21.42
C PRO A 82 -1.72 -4.10 -20.90
N THR A 83 -1.87 -4.14 -19.57
CA THR A 83 -3.17 -4.21 -18.90
C THR A 83 -3.78 -2.82 -18.72
N PRO A 84 -5.08 -2.69 -18.41
CA PRO A 84 -5.65 -1.41 -18.04
C PRO A 84 -4.89 -0.71 -16.90
N ALA A 85 -4.39 -1.49 -15.92
CA ALA A 85 -3.60 -0.95 -14.81
C ALA A 85 -2.25 -0.39 -15.32
N SER A 86 -1.50 -1.16 -16.15
CA SER A 86 -0.23 -0.69 -16.68
C SER A 86 -0.40 0.55 -17.57
N ILE A 87 -1.45 0.60 -18.38
CA ILE A 87 -1.76 1.77 -19.21
C ILE A 87 -2.07 3.00 -18.33
N THR A 88 -2.86 2.83 -17.28
CA THR A 88 -3.29 3.94 -16.41
C THR A 88 -2.16 4.43 -15.51
N LEU A 89 -1.44 3.51 -14.88
CA LEU A 89 -0.45 3.84 -13.86
C LEU A 89 0.91 4.18 -14.46
N MET A 90 1.27 3.55 -15.58
CA MET A 90 2.56 3.74 -16.24
C MET A 90 2.47 4.56 -17.54
N GLY A 91 1.25 4.87 -18.01
CA GLY A 91 0.89 5.23 -19.37
C GLY A 91 1.56 6.43 -20.02
N ASN A 92 2.24 7.31 -19.31
CA ASN A 92 2.99 8.43 -19.89
C ASN A 92 4.45 8.49 -19.45
N ALA A 93 4.99 7.36 -19.06
CA ALA A 93 6.42 7.22 -18.79
C ALA A 93 7.32 7.41 -20.04
N LYS A 94 6.76 8.03 -21.11
CA LYS A 94 7.50 8.46 -22.29
C LYS A 94 8.49 9.55 -21.90
N GLY A 95 9.76 9.21 -21.89
CA GLY A 95 10.84 10.16 -21.60
C GLY A 95 11.81 9.69 -20.51
N HIS A 96 11.48 8.65 -19.77
CA HIS A 96 12.46 8.00 -18.89
C HIS A 96 13.18 6.91 -19.70
N GLN A 97 14.49 6.82 -19.51
CA GLN A 97 15.27 5.72 -20.10
C GLN A 97 15.10 4.48 -19.23
N PHE A 98 13.98 3.75 -19.43
CA PHE A 98 13.81 2.45 -18.81
C PHE A 98 14.64 1.42 -19.54
N ARG A 99 15.18 0.48 -18.80
CA ARG A 99 15.97 -0.65 -19.31
C ARG A 99 15.09 -1.89 -19.29
N GLU A 100 15.39 -2.80 -20.20
CA GLU A 100 14.78 -4.12 -20.21
C GLU A 100 14.93 -4.78 -18.84
N GLY A 101 13.82 -5.23 -18.25
CA GLY A 101 13.76 -5.82 -16.93
C GLY A 101 13.57 -4.83 -15.76
N ASP A 102 13.58 -3.53 -16.00
CA ASP A 102 13.24 -2.58 -14.96
C ASP A 102 11.83 -2.87 -14.42
N GLY A 103 11.69 -2.84 -13.10
CA GLY A 103 10.44 -3.09 -12.41
C GLY A 103 9.94 -1.89 -11.61
N VAL A 104 8.63 -1.80 -11.43
CA VAL A 104 7.97 -0.78 -10.63
C VAL A 104 6.81 -1.40 -9.87
N GLU A 105 6.67 -1.06 -8.59
CA GLU A 105 5.51 -1.38 -7.77
C GLU A 105 4.71 -0.12 -7.49
N VAL A 106 3.40 -0.21 -7.62
CA VAL A 106 2.48 0.90 -7.34
C VAL A 106 1.31 0.39 -6.51
N SER A 107 1.04 1.03 -5.38
CA SER A 107 -0.17 0.83 -4.59
C SER A 107 -1.10 2.04 -4.68
N PRO A 108 -2.08 2.06 -5.58
CA PRO A 108 -3.05 3.15 -5.67
C PRO A 108 -3.83 3.35 -4.38
N VAL A 109 -4.09 2.27 -3.64
CA VAL A 109 -4.82 2.32 -2.36
C VAL A 109 -3.99 3.01 -1.29
N ALA A 110 -2.69 2.68 -1.16
CA ALA A 110 -1.79 3.36 -0.23
C ALA A 110 -1.70 4.86 -0.54
N LEU A 111 -1.55 5.22 -1.82
CA LEU A 111 -1.50 6.62 -2.25
C LEU A 111 -2.79 7.37 -1.94
N ALA A 112 -3.96 6.78 -2.22
CA ALA A 112 -5.26 7.38 -1.91
C ALA A 112 -5.43 7.56 -0.39
N THR A 113 -5.00 6.57 0.40
CA THR A 113 -5.05 6.65 1.88
C THR A 113 -4.15 7.77 2.40
N CYS A 114 -2.93 7.91 1.88
CA CYS A 114 -2.05 9.03 2.22
C CYS A 114 -2.67 10.39 1.86
N GLU A 115 -3.34 10.48 0.72
CA GLU A 115 -4.05 11.68 0.29
C GLU A 115 -5.21 12.02 1.23
N GLU A 116 -6.00 11.04 1.68
CA GLU A 116 -7.10 11.21 2.64
C GLU A 116 -6.59 11.64 4.02
N ILE A 117 -5.53 10.99 4.52
CA ILE A 117 -4.87 11.35 5.79
C ILE A 117 -4.39 12.80 5.73
N ALA A 118 -3.67 13.17 4.66
CA ALA A 118 -3.17 14.54 4.49
C ALA A 118 -4.32 15.56 4.44
N GLY A 119 -5.39 15.27 3.71
CA GLY A 119 -6.58 16.12 3.64
C GLY A 119 -7.21 16.37 5.01
N LYS A 120 -7.36 15.32 5.81
CA LYS A 120 -7.92 15.43 7.16
C LYS A 120 -7.01 16.22 8.09
N VAL A 121 -5.73 15.92 8.11
CA VAL A 121 -4.72 16.62 8.93
C VAL A 121 -4.64 18.10 8.57
N CYS A 122 -4.63 18.44 7.29
CA CYS A 122 -4.61 19.83 6.85
C CYS A 122 -5.88 20.59 7.24
N LYS A 123 -7.04 19.93 7.17
CA LYS A 123 -8.35 20.52 7.54
C LYS A 123 -8.44 20.78 9.04
N SER A 124 -7.97 19.87 9.87
CA SER A 124 -8.07 19.96 11.34
C SER A 124 -6.87 20.65 12.00
N GLY A 125 -5.80 20.96 11.24
CA GLY A 125 -4.59 21.56 11.80
C GLY A 125 -3.77 20.58 12.66
N GLY A 126 -3.69 19.30 12.27
CA GLY A 126 -3.03 18.23 13.00
C GLY A 126 -1.70 17.79 12.42
N ALA A 127 -1.36 16.53 12.68
CA ALA A 127 -0.16 15.86 12.15
C ALA A 127 -0.41 14.37 11.87
N ALA A 128 0.40 13.78 11.01
CA ALA A 128 0.42 12.34 10.78
C ALA A 128 1.84 11.80 10.90
N LEU A 129 1.98 10.63 11.51
CA LEU A 129 3.19 9.83 11.55
C LEU A 129 2.92 8.51 10.86
N LEU A 130 3.62 8.24 9.77
CA LEU A 130 3.58 6.98 9.04
C LEU A 130 4.88 6.24 9.33
N VAL A 131 4.80 5.03 9.87
CA VAL A 131 5.96 4.17 10.19
C VAL A 131 5.75 2.86 9.46
N ASP A 132 6.62 2.59 8.48
CA ASP A 132 6.45 1.43 7.63
C ASP A 132 7.77 0.99 6.99
N TYR A 133 7.77 -0.19 6.39
CA TYR A 133 8.88 -0.68 5.60
C TYR A 133 8.84 -0.06 4.19
N GLY A 134 9.96 0.45 3.72
CA GLY A 134 10.01 1.08 2.41
C GLY A 134 11.19 2.00 2.21
N ALA A 135 11.13 2.82 1.17
CA ALA A 135 12.18 3.76 0.80
C ALA A 135 11.60 5.04 0.18
N ASN A 136 12.47 6.04 -0.03
CA ASN A 136 12.16 7.22 -0.86
C ASN A 136 12.32 6.92 -2.35
N ALA A 137 11.79 5.78 -2.77
CA ALA A 137 11.82 5.33 -4.16
C ALA A 137 10.81 4.19 -4.33
N THR A 138 10.40 3.95 -5.56
CA THR A 138 9.61 2.77 -5.88
C THR A 138 10.44 1.50 -5.78
N SER A 139 9.87 0.44 -5.24
CA SER A 139 10.41 -0.91 -5.30
C SER A 139 10.03 -1.60 -6.61
N SER A 140 10.71 -2.69 -6.92
CA SER A 140 10.45 -3.47 -8.16
C SER A 140 10.01 -4.91 -7.92
N ASP A 141 10.31 -5.46 -6.74
CA ASP A 141 10.01 -6.86 -6.40
C ASP A 141 10.06 -7.04 -4.87
N SER A 142 9.34 -6.20 -4.16
CA SER A 142 9.34 -6.20 -2.69
C SER A 142 8.24 -7.06 -2.09
N LEU A 143 7.25 -7.47 -2.89
CA LEU A 143 6.10 -8.27 -2.42
C LEU A 143 6.58 -9.60 -1.83
N ARG A 144 6.31 -9.82 -0.56
CA ARG A 144 6.73 -10.97 0.22
C ARG A 144 5.61 -11.49 1.11
N GLY A 145 5.70 -12.74 1.47
CA GLY A 145 4.73 -13.41 2.34
C GLY A 145 5.34 -13.83 3.66
N PHE A 146 4.55 -13.71 4.73
CA PHE A 146 4.91 -14.16 6.06
C PHE A 146 3.82 -15.08 6.63
N LYS A 147 4.26 -16.11 7.33
CA LYS A 147 3.41 -16.96 8.16
C LYS A 147 4.15 -17.35 9.42
N ASP A 148 3.52 -17.16 10.56
CA ASP A 148 4.11 -17.46 11.87
C ASP A 148 5.50 -16.80 12.07
N HIS A 149 5.65 -15.56 11.57
CA HIS A 149 6.89 -14.77 11.53
C HIS A 149 8.02 -15.33 10.64
N GLU A 150 7.72 -16.31 9.82
CA GLU A 150 8.67 -16.87 8.84
C GLU A 150 8.29 -16.46 7.43
N THR A 151 9.31 -16.19 6.59
CA THR A 151 9.09 -15.89 5.18
C THR A 151 8.56 -17.12 4.46
N THR A 152 7.52 -16.94 3.67
CA THR A 152 6.89 -18.01 2.89
C THR A 152 6.52 -17.51 1.49
N ASN A 153 6.18 -18.47 0.61
CA ASN A 153 5.73 -18.10 -0.74
C ASN A 153 4.36 -17.42 -0.67
N ILE A 154 4.23 -16.26 -1.33
CA ILE A 154 2.99 -15.46 -1.39
C ILE A 154 1.79 -16.22 -1.96
N LEU A 155 2.03 -17.24 -2.79
CA LEU A 155 0.99 -18.06 -3.39
C LEU A 155 0.63 -19.29 -2.56
N SER A 156 1.36 -19.54 -1.45
CA SER A 156 1.06 -20.65 -0.55
C SER A 156 -0.12 -20.31 0.35
N LEU A 157 -0.94 -21.29 0.67
CA LEU A 157 -2.02 -21.21 1.67
C LEU A 157 -2.84 -19.90 1.58
N PRO A 158 -3.58 -19.67 0.48
CA PRO A 158 -4.35 -18.44 0.29
C PRO A 158 -5.24 -18.10 1.48
N GLY A 159 -5.17 -16.85 1.96
CA GLY A 159 -5.90 -16.38 3.13
C GLY A 159 -5.26 -16.70 4.49
N LEU A 160 -4.09 -17.35 4.52
CA LEU A 160 -3.33 -17.69 5.73
C LEU A 160 -1.90 -17.13 5.72
N VAL A 161 -1.51 -16.48 4.65
CA VAL A 161 -0.22 -15.80 4.49
C VAL A 161 -0.45 -14.30 4.53
N ASP A 162 0.25 -13.62 5.41
CA ASP A 162 0.30 -12.16 5.41
C ASP A 162 1.22 -11.71 4.29
N THR A 163 0.73 -10.85 3.41
CA THR A 163 1.51 -10.32 2.28
C THR A 163 1.80 -8.85 2.50
N THR A 164 3.06 -8.47 2.31
CA THR A 164 3.51 -7.09 2.44
C THR A 164 4.36 -6.67 1.25
N ALA A 165 4.35 -5.38 0.93
CA ALA A 165 5.21 -4.77 -0.06
C ALA A 165 5.80 -3.47 0.47
N ASP A 166 6.97 -3.08 -0.02
CA ASP A 166 7.63 -1.85 0.43
C ASP A 166 6.83 -0.60 0.02
N VAL A 167 6.74 0.35 0.95
CA VAL A 167 6.07 1.63 0.73
C VAL A 167 6.98 2.60 -0.01
N ASP A 168 6.49 3.19 -1.09
CA ASP A 168 7.13 4.34 -1.76
C ASP A 168 6.77 5.63 -0.99
N PHE A 169 7.62 5.99 -0.02
CA PHE A 169 7.43 7.20 0.78
C PHE A 169 7.54 8.49 -0.02
N ASP A 170 8.29 8.49 -1.11
CA ASP A 170 8.39 9.67 -1.99
C ASP A 170 7.05 9.89 -2.72
N ALA A 171 6.43 8.83 -3.24
CA ALA A 171 5.10 8.92 -3.85
C ALA A 171 4.03 9.33 -2.82
N CYS A 172 4.05 8.74 -1.61
CA CYS A 172 3.16 9.14 -0.51
C CYS A 172 3.35 10.61 -0.13
N GLY A 173 4.58 11.07 -0.03
CA GLY A 173 4.91 12.47 0.24
C GLY A 173 4.39 13.42 -0.85
N ARG A 174 4.53 13.04 -2.12
CA ARG A 174 4.03 13.85 -3.24
C ARG A 174 2.51 14.02 -3.21
N VAL A 175 1.74 12.96 -2.93
CA VAL A 175 0.27 13.07 -2.85
C VAL A 175 -0.16 13.87 -1.63
N ALA A 176 0.52 13.71 -0.49
CA ALA A 176 0.26 14.51 0.72
C ALA A 176 0.54 16.01 0.50
N ALA A 177 1.66 16.33 -0.15
CA ALA A 177 2.01 17.72 -0.47
C ALA A 177 1.00 18.40 -1.41
N ARG A 178 0.42 17.66 -2.35
CA ARG A 178 -0.67 18.18 -3.22
C ARG A 178 -1.91 18.60 -2.43
N ARG A 179 -2.15 17.99 -1.26
CA ARG A 179 -3.22 18.37 -0.33
C ARG A 179 -2.84 19.54 0.59
N GLY A 180 -1.63 20.07 0.47
CA GLY A 180 -1.13 21.18 1.27
C GLY A 180 -0.40 20.75 2.55
N ALA A 181 -0.15 19.47 2.76
CA ALA A 181 0.61 19.00 3.90
C ALA A 181 2.09 19.36 3.76
N LYS A 182 2.71 19.79 4.88
CA LYS A 182 4.16 19.87 4.98
C LYS A 182 4.71 18.48 5.25
N VAL A 183 5.47 17.93 4.31
CA VAL A 183 6.07 16.60 4.42
C VAL A 183 7.48 16.72 4.99
N VAL A 184 7.83 15.84 5.93
CA VAL A 184 9.17 15.72 6.53
C VAL A 184 9.52 14.24 6.59
N GLY A 185 10.68 13.87 6.12
CA GLY A 185 11.14 12.47 6.07
C GLY A 185 11.25 12.00 4.62
N ALA A 186 11.40 10.69 4.28
CA ALA A 186 11.44 9.62 5.28
C ALA A 186 12.80 9.63 6.05
N ILE A 187 12.74 9.24 7.31
CA ILE A 187 13.90 9.11 8.18
C ILE A 187 14.01 7.64 8.58
N PRO A 188 15.16 6.97 8.42
CA PRO A 188 15.36 5.60 8.91
C PRO A 188 15.10 5.51 10.41
N GLN A 189 14.49 4.40 10.80
CA GLN A 189 14.23 4.06 12.21
C GLN A 189 15.50 3.56 12.88
#